data_5a8f64c411d35a6f4ff072aed78cd25d
#
_entry.id   5a8f64c411d35a6f4ff072aed78cd25d
#
_cell.length_a   1.000
_cell.length_b   1.000
_cell.length_c   1.000
_cell.angle_alpha   90.00
_cell.angle_beta   90.00
_cell.angle_gamma   90.00
#
_symmetry.space_group_name_H-M   'P 1'
#
loop_
_entity.id
_entity.type
_entity.pdbx_description
1 polymer ?
#
loop_
_entity_poly.entity_id
_entity_poly.type
_entity_poly.pdbx_seq_one_letter_code
_entity_poly.pdbx_strand_id
1 'polypeptide(L)'
;MKRPIQMLSIVSVILLCFILFASPASEAEVYTETEMVIPTDAEPEIVEPYYPLTEDERDLVERVVAAEARGEKIETQMAVAQTILNRAETRGQTVTEVCTAAYQFAKPYQGDISEKTQDAVRFVFDDGAKVFDKVTHFYATWIDPPYWTESKEFKGEVGGVRFYADK
;
A
#
# COMPACT_ATOMS: atom_id res chain seq x y z
N MET A 1 -45.47 3.60 38.71
CA MET A 1 -46.37 4.23 37.73
C MET A 1 -45.70 4.12 36.38
N LYS A 2 -46.16 3.22 35.52
CA LYS A 2 -45.65 2.97 34.16
C LYS A 2 -46.48 3.78 33.18
N ARG A 3 -45.85 4.59 32.35
CA ARG A 3 -46.52 5.26 31.19
C ARG A 3 -46.18 4.50 29.92
N PRO A 4 -47.18 4.13 29.08
CA PRO A 4 -46.92 3.46 27.81
C PRO A 4 -46.59 4.48 26.74
N ILE A 5 -45.58 4.14 25.93
CA ILE A 5 -45.21 4.87 24.70
C ILE A 5 -46.13 4.41 23.58
N GLN A 6 -46.89 5.34 23.05
CA GLN A 6 -47.76 5.12 21.89
C GLN A 6 -46.93 5.05 20.63
N MET A 7 -46.98 3.90 19.93
CA MET A 7 -46.57 3.77 18.53
C MET A 7 -47.54 4.52 17.65
N LEU A 8 -47.08 5.54 16.94
CA LEU A 8 -47.83 6.20 15.89
C LEU A 8 -47.37 5.62 14.54
N SER A 9 -48.28 4.86 13.95
CA SER A 9 -48.22 4.31 12.62
C SER A 9 -48.29 5.45 11.58
N ILE A 10 -47.26 5.60 10.76
CA ILE A 10 -47.32 6.43 9.56
C ILE A 10 -47.34 5.48 8.35
N VAL A 11 -48.53 5.00 8.03
CA VAL A 11 -48.87 4.40 6.75
C VAL A 11 -49.85 5.35 6.09
N SER A 12 -49.59 5.72 4.90
CA SER A 12 -50.47 6.41 3.97
C SER A 12 -50.01 7.83 3.61
N VAL A 13 -49.33 7.98 2.52
CA VAL A 13 -49.61 8.90 1.41
C VAL A 13 -48.62 8.50 0.27
N ILE A 14 -48.99 7.52 -0.51
CA ILE A 14 -48.52 7.37 -1.91
C ILE A 14 -49.75 7.06 -2.72
N LEU A 15 -50.42 8.09 -3.17
CA LEU A 15 -51.33 7.96 -4.28
C LEU A 15 -51.46 9.31 -4.99
N LEU A 16 -51.32 9.25 -6.29
CA LEU A 16 -51.74 10.23 -7.30
C LEU A 16 -50.75 11.35 -7.66
N CYS A 17 -49.90 11.08 -8.66
CA CYS A 17 -49.63 12.01 -9.75
C CYS A 17 -49.25 11.25 -11.02
N PHE A 18 -50.22 10.54 -11.64
CA PHE A 18 -50.14 10.21 -13.07
C PHE A 18 -50.59 11.46 -13.83
N ILE A 19 -49.64 12.29 -14.24
CA ILE A 19 -49.90 13.34 -15.25
C ILE A 19 -49.29 12.83 -16.55
N LEU A 20 -50.18 12.62 -17.50
CA LEU A 20 -49.90 12.36 -18.89
C LEU A 20 -48.95 13.40 -19.47
N PHE A 21 -47.72 12.99 -19.76
CA PHE A 21 -46.88 13.68 -20.73
C PHE A 21 -46.82 12.80 -21.98
N ALA A 22 -47.57 13.21 -23.00
CA ALA A 22 -47.37 12.71 -24.33
C ALA A 22 -46.00 13.17 -24.81
N SER A 23 -45.08 12.26 -24.95
CA SER A 23 -43.78 12.50 -25.60
C SER A 23 -44.02 12.53 -27.12
N PRO A 24 -43.49 13.53 -27.82
CA PRO A 24 -43.37 13.46 -29.27
C PRO A 24 -42.36 12.38 -29.65
N ALA A 25 -42.63 11.67 -30.71
CA ALA A 25 -41.76 10.68 -31.32
C ALA A 25 -40.41 11.31 -31.62
N SER A 26 -39.40 10.87 -30.90
CA SER A 26 -38.00 11.16 -31.20
C SER A 26 -37.53 10.18 -32.28
N GLU A 27 -37.05 10.75 -33.36
CA GLU A 27 -36.36 10.05 -34.45
C GLU A 27 -35.33 9.08 -33.88
N ALA A 28 -35.38 7.83 -34.32
CA ALA A 28 -34.35 6.84 -34.03
C ALA A 28 -33.09 7.29 -34.79
N GLU A 29 -32.14 7.88 -34.04
CA GLU A 29 -30.76 7.98 -34.51
C GLU A 29 -30.23 6.55 -34.65
N VAL A 30 -29.99 6.18 -35.89
CA VAL A 30 -29.24 4.96 -36.24
C VAL A 30 -27.82 5.16 -35.75
N TYR A 31 -27.52 4.67 -34.55
CA TYR A 31 -26.15 4.53 -34.15
C TYR A 31 -25.53 3.46 -35.04
N THR A 32 -24.74 3.89 -36.01
CA THR A 32 -23.80 3.01 -36.69
C THR A 32 -22.85 2.50 -35.63
N GLU A 33 -22.96 1.23 -35.30
CA GLU A 33 -22.02 0.48 -34.49
C GLU A 33 -20.64 0.56 -35.17
N THR A 34 -19.86 1.59 -34.81
CA THR A 34 -18.46 1.65 -35.23
C THR A 34 -17.80 0.52 -34.45
N GLU A 35 -17.55 -0.56 -35.16
CA GLU A 35 -16.78 -1.70 -34.67
C GLU A 35 -15.47 -1.12 -34.09
N MET A 36 -15.37 -1.10 -32.77
CA MET A 36 -14.18 -0.66 -32.07
C MET A 36 -13.14 -1.75 -32.31
N VAL A 37 -12.33 -1.58 -33.36
CA VAL A 37 -11.15 -2.41 -33.60
C VAL A 37 -10.19 -2.17 -32.44
N ILE A 38 -10.27 -3.02 -31.43
CA ILE A 38 -9.25 -3.10 -30.37
C ILE A 38 -8.02 -3.62 -31.08
N PRO A 39 -6.91 -2.87 -31.13
CA PRO A 39 -5.65 -3.38 -31.64
C PRO A 39 -5.23 -4.58 -30.81
N THR A 40 -5.39 -5.79 -31.34
CA THR A 40 -5.09 -7.06 -30.61
C THR A 40 -3.58 -7.33 -30.55
N ASP A 41 -2.73 -6.48 -31.12
CA ASP A 41 -1.28 -6.67 -31.24
C ASP A 41 -0.46 -5.66 -30.43
N ALA A 42 -0.98 -5.13 -29.32
CA ALA A 42 -0.11 -4.46 -28.36
C ALA A 42 0.64 -5.55 -27.60
N GLU A 43 1.88 -5.79 -27.99
CA GLU A 43 2.84 -6.57 -27.20
C GLU A 43 2.84 -5.94 -25.77
N PRO A 44 2.77 -6.75 -24.70
CA PRO A 44 2.73 -6.19 -23.35
C PRO A 44 3.98 -5.34 -23.14
N GLU A 45 3.78 -4.05 -22.83
CA GLU A 45 4.87 -3.14 -22.49
C GLU A 45 5.58 -3.71 -21.27
N ILE A 46 6.82 -4.15 -21.43
CA ILE A 46 7.67 -4.63 -20.33
C ILE A 46 8.07 -3.39 -19.53
N VAL A 47 7.37 -3.13 -18.44
CA VAL A 47 7.74 -2.08 -17.49
C VAL A 47 8.90 -2.60 -16.65
N GLU A 48 10.08 -2.02 -16.84
CA GLU A 48 11.26 -2.35 -16.04
C GLU A 48 11.02 -1.96 -14.58
N PRO A 49 11.39 -2.82 -13.60
CA PRO A 49 11.23 -2.53 -12.18
C PRO A 49 12.07 -1.30 -11.78
N TYR A 50 11.56 -0.52 -10.81
CA TYR A 50 12.25 0.66 -10.29
C TYR A 50 13.65 0.31 -9.74
N TYR A 51 13.74 -0.80 -9.00
CA TYR A 51 15.00 -1.37 -8.53
C TYR A 51 14.98 -2.89 -8.72
N PRO A 52 15.65 -3.43 -9.72
CA PRO A 52 15.60 -4.86 -10.03
C PRO A 52 16.24 -5.69 -8.91
N LEU A 53 15.51 -6.69 -8.44
CA LEU A 53 15.98 -7.69 -7.50
C LEU A 53 16.12 -9.04 -8.20
N THR A 54 17.18 -9.77 -7.91
CA THR A 54 17.24 -11.20 -8.20
C THR A 54 16.20 -11.95 -7.37
N GLU A 55 15.87 -13.18 -7.73
CA GLU A 55 14.93 -14.02 -6.98
C GLU A 55 15.40 -14.23 -5.51
N ASP A 56 16.69 -14.50 -5.31
CA ASP A 56 17.28 -14.68 -3.98
C ASP A 56 17.23 -13.39 -3.14
N GLU A 57 17.49 -12.24 -3.76
CA GLU A 57 17.39 -10.95 -3.07
C GLU A 57 15.94 -10.63 -2.70
N ARG A 58 14.99 -10.92 -3.56
CA ARG A 58 13.55 -10.74 -3.29
C ARG A 58 13.11 -11.57 -2.10
N ASP A 59 13.41 -12.87 -2.10
CA ASP A 59 13.09 -13.76 -0.96
C ASP A 59 13.74 -13.24 0.33
N LEU A 60 14.98 -12.80 0.29
CA LEU A 60 15.68 -12.25 1.46
C LEU A 60 15.01 -10.97 1.97
N VAL A 61 14.66 -10.02 1.10
CA VAL A 61 13.97 -8.77 1.48
C VAL A 61 12.61 -9.07 2.09
N GLU A 62 11.82 -9.93 1.47
CA GLU A 62 10.50 -10.33 1.97
C GLU A 62 10.60 -10.95 3.37
N ARG A 63 11.59 -11.81 3.61
CA ARG A 63 11.85 -12.41 4.91
C ARG A 63 12.29 -11.40 5.97
N VAL A 64 13.09 -10.42 5.59
CA VAL A 64 13.49 -9.34 6.50
C VAL A 64 12.30 -8.45 6.83
N VAL A 65 11.51 -8.03 5.84
CA VAL A 65 10.28 -7.25 6.05
C VAL A 65 9.28 -8.02 6.92
N ALA A 66 9.11 -9.33 6.67
CA ALA A 66 8.26 -10.18 7.50
C ALA A 66 8.78 -10.29 8.94
N ALA A 67 10.09 -10.39 9.15
CA ALA A 67 10.67 -10.45 10.50
C ALA A 67 10.40 -9.17 11.29
N GLU A 68 10.46 -8.01 10.63
CA GLU A 68 10.27 -6.70 11.26
C GLU A 68 8.79 -6.32 11.43
N ALA A 69 7.92 -6.64 10.46
CA ALA A 69 6.60 -6.02 10.36
C ALA A 69 5.45 -6.91 9.85
N ARG A 70 5.56 -8.25 9.83
CA ARG A 70 4.50 -9.13 9.25
C ARG A 70 3.10 -8.95 9.85
N GLY A 71 3.02 -8.53 11.12
CA GLY A 71 1.74 -8.27 11.81
C GLY A 71 1.14 -6.91 11.50
N GLU A 72 1.92 -6.01 10.91
CA GLU A 72 1.56 -4.62 10.70
C GLU A 72 0.74 -4.40 9.41
N LYS A 73 0.25 -3.16 9.23
CA LYS A 73 -0.39 -2.73 7.99
C LYS A 73 0.60 -2.75 6.84
N ILE A 74 0.07 -2.77 5.61
CA ILE A 74 0.91 -2.80 4.40
C ILE A 74 1.83 -1.59 4.31
N GLU A 75 1.37 -0.41 4.70
CA GLU A 75 2.16 0.82 4.68
C GLU A 75 3.38 0.75 5.62
N THR A 76 3.24 0.08 6.78
CA THR A 76 4.37 -0.14 7.69
C THR A 76 5.39 -1.08 7.06
N GLN A 77 4.93 -2.16 6.43
CA GLN A 77 5.80 -3.12 5.73
C GLN A 77 6.50 -2.46 4.54
N MET A 78 5.79 -1.62 3.78
CA MET A 78 6.38 -0.80 2.70
C MET A 78 7.45 0.15 3.24
N ALA A 79 7.22 0.84 4.37
CA ALA A 79 8.20 1.74 4.96
C ALA A 79 9.47 1.02 5.43
N VAL A 80 9.33 -0.24 5.91
CA VAL A 80 10.49 -1.11 6.22
C VAL A 80 11.22 -1.50 4.94
N ALA A 81 10.52 -1.96 3.89
CA ALA A 81 11.10 -2.28 2.59
C ALA A 81 11.82 -1.06 1.98
N GLN A 82 11.21 0.11 2.06
CA GLN A 82 11.80 1.38 1.62
C GLN A 82 13.07 1.73 2.43
N THR A 83 13.12 1.42 3.72
CA THR A 83 14.34 1.61 4.52
C THR A 83 15.50 0.75 3.99
N ILE A 84 15.22 -0.49 3.57
CA ILE A 84 16.23 -1.37 2.95
C ILE A 84 16.73 -0.76 1.65
N LEU A 85 15.83 -0.38 0.75
CA LEU A 85 16.17 0.23 -0.53
C LEU A 85 16.98 1.52 -0.35
N ASN A 86 16.51 2.46 0.48
CA ASN A 86 17.22 3.72 0.72
C ASN A 86 18.62 3.51 1.31
N ARG A 87 18.80 2.50 2.17
CA ARG A 87 20.15 2.16 2.68
C ARG A 87 21.04 1.62 1.59
N ALA A 88 20.53 0.76 0.69
CA ALA A 88 21.28 0.26 -0.44
C ALA A 88 21.77 1.41 -1.33
N GLU A 89 20.86 2.29 -1.73
CA GLU A 89 21.15 3.44 -2.58
C GLU A 89 22.12 4.45 -1.93
N THR A 90 21.82 4.86 -0.67
CA THR A 90 22.61 5.92 -0.01
C THR A 90 24.01 5.48 0.43
N ARG A 91 24.20 4.18 0.68
CA ARG A 91 25.47 3.61 1.13
C ARG A 91 26.25 2.96 0.00
N GLY A 92 25.70 2.84 -1.20
CA GLY A 92 26.29 2.12 -2.32
C GLY A 92 26.50 0.63 -2.02
N GLN A 93 25.60 0.03 -1.24
CA GLN A 93 25.60 -1.37 -0.85
C GLN A 93 24.60 -2.17 -1.69
N THR A 94 24.84 -3.45 -1.85
CA THR A 94 23.80 -4.36 -2.37
C THR A 94 22.69 -4.53 -1.33
N VAL A 95 21.51 -4.90 -1.78
CA VAL A 95 20.39 -5.23 -0.90
C VAL A 95 20.76 -6.37 0.06
N THR A 96 21.48 -7.37 -0.43
CA THR A 96 21.99 -8.48 0.39
C THR A 96 22.89 -7.99 1.51
N GLU A 97 23.85 -7.09 1.23
CA GLU A 97 24.72 -6.52 2.27
C GLU A 97 23.94 -5.74 3.32
N VAL A 98 22.93 -4.96 2.90
CA VAL A 98 22.05 -4.23 3.82
C VAL A 98 21.27 -5.19 4.72
N CYS A 99 20.63 -6.22 4.13
CA CYS A 99 19.79 -7.18 4.85
C CYS A 99 20.58 -8.09 5.80
N THR A 100 21.86 -8.37 5.50
CA THR A 100 22.69 -9.28 6.28
C THR A 100 23.65 -8.57 7.24
N ALA A 101 23.72 -7.24 7.19
CA ALA A 101 24.56 -6.46 8.08
C ALA A 101 24.19 -6.69 9.55
N ALA A 102 25.22 -6.91 10.39
CA ALA A 102 25.02 -7.19 11.81
C ALA A 102 24.25 -6.06 12.51
N TYR A 103 23.26 -6.41 13.31
CA TYR A 103 22.46 -5.49 14.13
C TYR A 103 21.64 -4.44 13.36
N GLN A 104 21.45 -4.64 12.06
CA GLN A 104 20.63 -3.72 11.23
C GLN A 104 19.16 -4.12 11.19
N PHE A 105 18.89 -5.42 11.12
CA PHE A 105 17.55 -6.00 11.08
C PHE A 105 17.47 -7.26 11.94
N ALA A 106 16.27 -7.70 12.26
CA ALA A 106 16.01 -9.02 12.83
C ALA A 106 16.48 -10.12 11.86
N LYS A 107 16.70 -11.32 12.39
CA LYS A 107 17.02 -12.47 11.53
C LYS A 107 15.86 -12.72 10.56
N PRO A 108 16.15 -13.02 9.28
CA PRO A 108 15.13 -13.29 8.28
C PRO A 108 14.10 -14.33 8.74
N TYR A 109 12.83 -14.04 8.54
CA TYR A 109 11.72 -14.92 8.93
C TYR A 109 11.78 -16.26 8.21
N GLN A 110 11.53 -17.35 8.93
CA GLN A 110 11.68 -18.72 8.40
C GLN A 110 10.35 -19.38 8.03
N GLY A 111 9.22 -18.72 8.24
CA GLY A 111 7.89 -19.23 7.88
C GLY A 111 7.45 -18.78 6.48
N ASP A 112 6.20 -19.06 6.16
CA ASP A 112 5.59 -18.67 4.90
C ASP A 112 5.40 -17.15 4.83
N ILE A 113 5.78 -16.56 3.70
CA ILE A 113 5.63 -15.13 3.45
C ILE A 113 4.22 -14.86 2.96
N SER A 114 3.54 -13.91 3.61
CA SER A 114 2.19 -13.52 3.23
C SER A 114 2.18 -12.71 1.94
N GLU A 115 1.10 -12.81 1.16
CA GLU A 115 0.85 -11.99 -0.03
C GLU A 115 1.00 -10.48 0.29
N LYS A 116 0.49 -10.03 1.44
CA LYS A 116 0.65 -8.64 1.90
C LYS A 116 2.13 -8.21 1.99
N THR A 117 3.01 -9.10 2.46
CA THR A 117 4.45 -8.79 2.55
C THR A 117 5.09 -8.77 1.16
N GLN A 118 4.73 -9.70 0.30
CA GLN A 118 5.18 -9.73 -1.10
C GLN A 118 4.74 -8.45 -1.84
N ASP A 119 3.48 -8.05 -1.70
CA ASP A 119 2.96 -6.81 -2.26
C ASP A 119 3.69 -5.57 -1.73
N ALA A 120 3.98 -5.51 -0.43
CA ALA A 120 4.73 -4.39 0.14
C ALA A 120 6.13 -4.25 -0.49
N VAL A 121 6.83 -5.36 -0.72
CA VAL A 121 8.14 -5.38 -1.39
C VAL A 121 8.00 -5.01 -2.86
N ARG A 122 7.03 -5.57 -3.57
CA ARG A 122 6.74 -5.25 -4.97
C ARG A 122 6.45 -3.76 -5.15
N PHE A 123 5.55 -3.19 -4.36
CA PHE A 123 5.23 -1.75 -4.47
C PHE A 123 6.47 -0.86 -4.34
N VAL A 124 7.41 -1.22 -3.47
CA VAL A 124 8.61 -0.39 -3.26
C VAL A 124 9.67 -0.64 -4.34
N PHE A 125 9.98 -1.89 -4.63
CA PHE A 125 11.11 -2.24 -5.51
C PHE A 125 10.74 -2.25 -6.99
N ASP A 126 9.52 -2.66 -7.33
CA ASP A 126 9.09 -2.73 -8.73
C ASP A 126 8.37 -1.43 -9.14
N ASP A 127 7.43 -0.95 -8.33
CA ASP A 127 6.58 0.20 -8.67
C ASP A 127 7.17 1.55 -8.19
N GLY A 128 8.26 1.54 -7.40
CA GLY A 128 8.89 2.75 -6.88
C GLY A 128 8.05 3.53 -5.86
N ALA A 129 7.07 2.86 -5.23
CA ALA A 129 6.18 3.50 -4.25
C ALA A 129 6.93 3.93 -2.99
N LYS A 130 6.54 5.09 -2.43
CA LYS A 130 7.15 5.66 -1.23
C LYS A 130 6.10 5.95 -0.16
N VAL A 131 6.40 5.57 1.08
CA VAL A 131 5.60 5.95 2.25
C VAL A 131 6.15 7.24 2.86
N PHE A 132 7.46 7.31 3.02
CA PHE A 132 8.19 8.48 3.52
C PHE A 132 9.42 8.73 2.66
N ASP A 133 9.84 9.99 2.58
CA ASP A 133 11.03 10.35 1.81
C ASP A 133 12.32 10.04 2.60
N LYS A 134 13.27 9.37 1.94
CA LYS A 134 14.65 9.12 2.41
C LYS A 134 14.79 8.41 3.77
N VAL A 135 13.80 7.61 4.20
CA VAL A 135 13.90 6.89 5.48
C VAL A 135 15.05 5.88 5.46
N THR A 136 15.85 5.89 6.54
CA THR A 136 16.99 4.98 6.73
C THR A 136 17.01 4.33 8.11
N HIS A 137 16.16 4.78 9.05
CA HIS A 137 16.09 4.30 10.42
C HIS A 137 14.64 4.20 10.88
N PHE A 138 14.35 3.23 11.74
CA PHE A 138 13.05 3.11 12.41
C PHE A 138 13.18 2.46 13.78
N TYR A 139 12.17 2.67 14.62
CA TYR A 139 11.99 1.93 15.87
C TYR A 139 10.51 1.83 16.23
N ALA A 140 10.15 0.81 17.01
CA ALA A 140 8.79 0.58 17.47
C ALA A 140 8.48 1.47 18.69
N THR A 141 7.31 2.14 18.70
CA THR A 141 6.94 3.16 19.71
C THR A 141 6.73 2.62 21.11
N TRP A 142 6.64 1.30 21.29
CA TRP A 142 6.53 0.67 22.61
C TRP A 142 7.88 0.45 23.35
N ILE A 143 9.00 0.85 22.71
CA ILE A 143 10.30 0.91 23.35
C ILE A 143 10.70 2.37 23.57
N ASP A 144 11.62 2.62 24.52
CA ASP A 144 12.17 3.95 24.72
C ASP A 144 12.90 4.42 23.46
N PRO A 145 12.79 5.72 23.10
CA PRO A 145 13.44 6.27 21.93
C PRO A 145 14.95 6.00 21.98
N PRO A 146 15.53 5.33 20.96
CA PRO A 146 16.96 5.14 20.88
C PRO A 146 17.72 6.48 20.82
N TYR A 147 18.90 6.56 21.43
CA TYR A 147 19.69 7.80 21.49
C TYR A 147 20.00 8.43 20.13
N TRP A 148 20.07 7.61 19.07
CA TRP A 148 20.34 8.10 17.73
C TRP A 148 19.19 8.97 17.15
N THR A 149 17.97 8.89 17.69
CA THR A 149 16.82 9.68 17.21
C THR A 149 17.05 11.17 17.28
N GLU A 150 17.86 11.67 18.25
CA GLU A 150 18.19 13.07 18.41
C GLU A 150 19.01 13.62 17.23
N SER A 151 19.81 12.75 16.58
CA SER A 151 20.68 13.11 15.46
C SER A 151 20.00 12.94 14.09
N LYS A 152 18.79 12.39 14.03
CA LYS A 152 18.07 12.08 12.80
C LYS A 152 16.87 12.99 12.58
N GLU A 153 16.43 13.08 11.33
CA GLU A 153 15.21 13.79 10.95
C GLU A 153 14.00 12.87 11.07
N PHE A 154 13.01 13.23 11.88
CA PHE A 154 11.75 12.49 11.95
C PHE A 154 10.94 12.65 10.67
N LYS A 155 10.53 11.55 10.07
CA LYS A 155 9.76 11.51 8.80
C LYS A 155 8.29 11.19 8.99
N GLY A 156 7.94 10.39 9.98
CA GLY A 156 6.56 10.03 10.26
C GLY A 156 6.42 8.78 11.11
N GLU A 157 5.17 8.44 11.40
CA GLU A 157 4.79 7.26 12.17
C GLU A 157 3.66 6.51 11.45
N VAL A 158 3.78 5.18 11.36
CA VAL A 158 2.74 4.29 10.84
C VAL A 158 2.80 2.95 11.56
N GLY A 159 1.63 2.41 11.95
CA GLY A 159 1.54 1.11 12.64
C GLY A 159 2.32 1.03 13.96
N GLY A 160 2.47 2.15 14.71
CA GLY A 160 3.26 2.16 15.94
C GLY A 160 4.77 2.05 15.70
N VAL A 161 5.24 2.40 14.49
CA VAL A 161 6.66 2.44 14.13
C VAL A 161 7.00 3.86 13.66
N ARG A 162 8.06 4.44 14.21
CA ARG A 162 8.59 5.76 13.85
C ARG A 162 9.76 5.64 12.90
N PHE A 163 9.71 6.44 11.84
CA PHE A 163 10.68 6.44 10.76
C PHE A 163 11.47 7.75 10.70
N TYR A 164 12.77 7.61 10.41
CA TYR A 164 13.73 8.71 10.42
C TYR A 164 14.66 8.63 9.20
N ALA A 165 15.16 9.79 8.78
CA ALA A 165 16.22 9.92 7.77
C ALA A 165 17.51 10.47 8.38
N ASP A 166 18.61 10.32 7.66
CA ASP A 166 19.84 11.06 7.94
C ASP A 166 19.62 12.55 7.66
N LYS A 167 20.20 13.44 8.51
CA LYS A 167 20.12 14.89 8.33
C LYS A 167 21.05 15.35 7.21
#